data_9b86926204b275cb288bab1b4513e754
#
_entry.id   9b86926204b275cb288bab1b4513e754
#
_cell.length_a   1.000
_cell.length_b   1.000
_cell.length_c   1.000
_cell.angle_alpha   90.00
_cell.angle_beta   90.00
_cell.angle_gamma   90.00
#
_symmetry.space_group_name_H-M   'P 1'
#
loop_
_entity.id
_entity.type
_entity.pdbx_description
1 polymer ?
#
loop_
_entity_poly.entity_id
_entity_poly.type
_entity_poly.pdbx_seq_one_letter_code
_entity_poly.pdbx_strand_id
1 'polypeptide(L)'
;MKCVILAGGSGDSLWPLSRKNYPKQFMNIKEGRSLLQETVVRNMPFCDEFIIVTKESYRNIVNGQMKAFQSLKYRVVLEGSPKGTAAAIMLGSQFCNQSELVFVVTADNLIEGQEYKDAIIRAKELAKQGSIVALGVKPAKKNSNFGYLLRDEENVLKFIEKIRLDDDESFGYDDGFLWNSGMFLYRAGDLINAARAICPELYDTCRMAKRKVAAIRRTVRFSQKVMKDIPQGSIERLIFEKLKDMKVVETVFRWKDVGNVCDLDENSSVSHSENVLKNHCEDVMVINSADRQLVVTNDIQDVVVVNTEDAVYVSSKERV
;
A
#
# COMPACT_ATOMS: atom_id res chain seq x y z
N MET A 1 18.67 -5.82 3.33
CA MET A 1 17.21 -5.98 3.61
C MET A 1 16.45 -6.07 2.31
N LYS A 2 15.41 -6.90 2.22
CA LYS A 2 14.56 -6.99 1.02
C LYS A 2 13.26 -6.20 1.21
N CYS A 3 12.80 -5.56 0.16
CA CYS A 3 11.53 -4.84 0.15
C CYS A 3 10.48 -5.66 -0.60
N VAL A 4 9.37 -5.99 0.04
CA VAL A 4 8.18 -6.59 -0.59
C VAL A 4 7.17 -5.48 -0.82
N ILE A 5 6.91 -5.15 -2.08
CA ILE A 5 5.97 -4.10 -2.48
C ILE A 5 4.65 -4.73 -2.91
N LEU A 6 3.56 -4.40 -2.23
CA LEU A 6 2.23 -4.84 -2.56
C LEU A 6 1.62 -3.91 -3.61
N ALA A 7 1.53 -4.35 -4.86
CA ALA A 7 1.02 -3.58 -6.00
C ALA A 7 -0.16 -4.27 -6.70
N GLY A 8 -0.90 -5.13 -5.99
CA GLY A 8 -2.00 -5.93 -6.54
C GLY A 8 -3.39 -5.33 -6.35
N GLY A 9 -3.55 -4.17 -5.71
CA GLY A 9 -4.83 -3.50 -5.50
C GLY A 9 -5.58 -3.21 -6.82
N SER A 10 -6.91 -3.11 -6.78
CA SER A 10 -7.72 -2.73 -7.95
C SER A 10 -7.47 -1.28 -8.37
N GLY A 11 -7.21 -0.41 -7.39
CA GLY A 11 -6.92 1.00 -7.61
C GLY A 11 -8.09 1.80 -8.18
N ASP A 12 -9.32 1.33 -7.97
CA ASP A 12 -10.53 1.93 -8.58
C ASP A 12 -10.94 3.25 -7.91
N SER A 13 -10.39 3.53 -6.72
CA SER A 13 -10.77 4.66 -5.86
C SER A 13 -10.47 6.05 -6.45
N LEU A 14 -9.64 6.14 -7.47
CA LEU A 14 -9.33 7.40 -8.16
C LEU A 14 -10.07 7.52 -9.50
N TRP A 15 -11.16 6.75 -9.71
CA TRP A 15 -11.94 6.94 -10.92
C TRP A 15 -12.45 8.39 -11.02
N PRO A 16 -12.42 9.05 -12.20
CA PRO A 16 -12.09 8.57 -13.53
C PRO A 16 -10.60 8.68 -13.92
N LEU A 17 -9.69 9.06 -13.05
CA LEU A 17 -8.26 9.06 -13.35
C LEU A 17 -7.68 7.65 -13.43
N SER A 18 -8.02 6.80 -12.46
CA SER A 18 -7.68 5.39 -12.50
C SER A 18 -8.64 4.59 -13.36
N ARG A 19 -8.16 3.48 -13.91
CA ARG A 19 -8.94 2.54 -14.72
C ARG A 19 -8.59 1.10 -14.33
N LYS A 20 -9.48 0.15 -14.60
CA LYS A 20 -9.26 -1.28 -14.36
C LYS A 20 -7.92 -1.79 -14.89
N ASN A 21 -7.49 -1.26 -16.05
CA ASN A 21 -6.22 -1.64 -16.67
C ASN A 21 -5.07 -0.68 -16.33
N TYR A 22 -5.34 0.40 -15.61
CA TYR A 22 -4.36 1.39 -15.17
C TYR A 22 -4.72 1.92 -13.77
N PRO A 23 -4.54 1.09 -12.73
CA PRO A 23 -4.91 1.46 -11.36
C PRO A 23 -3.95 2.50 -10.75
N LYS A 24 -4.40 3.12 -9.65
CA LYS A 24 -3.76 4.27 -9.00
C LYS A 24 -2.26 4.11 -8.74
N GLN A 25 -1.82 2.93 -8.33
CA GLN A 25 -0.42 2.68 -8.00
C GLN A 25 0.53 2.81 -9.20
N PHE A 26 0.01 2.80 -10.42
CA PHE A 26 0.80 2.97 -11.64
C PHE A 26 0.66 4.34 -12.28
N MET A 27 -0.18 5.22 -11.72
CA MET A 27 -0.36 6.58 -12.21
C MET A 27 0.84 7.45 -11.83
N ASN A 28 1.24 8.34 -12.75
CA ASN A 28 2.26 9.34 -12.52
C ASN A 28 1.66 10.50 -11.70
N ILE A 29 1.84 10.48 -10.40
CA ILE A 29 1.25 11.47 -9.50
C ILE A 29 2.25 12.55 -9.10
N LYS A 30 3.54 12.21 -9.04
CA LYS A 30 4.58 13.16 -8.60
C LYS A 30 5.80 13.10 -9.51
N GLU A 31 6.23 14.27 -10.01
CA GLU A 31 7.49 14.43 -10.74
C GLU A 31 7.72 13.44 -11.90
N GLY A 32 6.64 13.06 -12.60
CA GLY A 32 6.70 12.12 -13.72
C GLY A 32 6.92 10.65 -13.31
N ARG A 33 6.84 10.34 -12.01
CA ARG A 33 6.94 8.97 -11.48
C ARG A 33 5.60 8.48 -10.96
N SER A 34 5.35 7.17 -11.12
CA SER A 34 4.19 6.53 -10.52
C SER A 34 4.38 6.30 -9.03
N LEU A 35 3.27 6.06 -8.30
CA LEU A 35 3.34 5.71 -6.87
C LEU A 35 4.21 4.48 -6.63
N LEU A 36 4.16 3.47 -7.51
CA LEU A 36 5.06 2.32 -7.45
C LEU A 36 6.53 2.74 -7.57
N GLN A 37 6.85 3.61 -8.53
CA GLN A 37 8.22 4.09 -8.75
C GLN A 37 8.70 4.94 -7.58
N GLU A 38 7.85 5.82 -7.03
CA GLU A 38 8.14 6.58 -5.81
C GLU A 38 8.41 5.65 -4.63
N THR A 39 7.61 4.58 -4.48
CA THR A 39 7.82 3.59 -3.42
C THR A 39 9.17 2.87 -3.59
N VAL A 40 9.58 2.55 -4.82
CA VAL A 40 10.91 1.98 -5.08
C VAL A 40 12.01 2.97 -4.70
N VAL A 41 11.96 4.21 -5.21
CA VAL A 41 12.98 5.24 -4.96
C VAL A 41 13.14 5.52 -3.46
N ARG A 42 12.03 5.70 -2.75
CA ARG A 42 12.02 5.94 -1.30
C ARG A 42 12.72 4.84 -0.51
N ASN A 43 12.62 3.58 -0.96
CA ASN A 43 13.18 2.43 -0.25
C ASN A 43 14.55 1.97 -0.75
N MET A 44 15.10 2.54 -1.84
CA MET A 44 16.43 2.21 -2.33
C MET A 44 17.56 2.38 -1.30
N PRO A 45 17.55 3.40 -0.42
CA PRO A 45 18.60 3.56 0.59
C PRO A 45 18.64 2.45 1.65
N PHE A 46 17.55 1.69 1.81
CA PHE A 46 17.39 0.71 2.89
C PHE A 46 17.39 -0.74 2.41
N CYS A 47 17.11 -0.97 1.12
CA CYS A 47 16.83 -2.29 0.58
C CYS A 47 17.71 -2.63 -0.61
N ASP A 48 18.24 -3.86 -0.61
CA ASP A 48 19.18 -4.36 -1.63
C ASP A 48 18.48 -5.11 -2.77
N GLU A 49 17.25 -5.56 -2.53
CA GLU A 49 16.42 -6.29 -3.49
C GLU A 49 14.94 -5.95 -3.29
N PHE A 50 14.21 -5.83 -4.40
CA PHE A 50 12.79 -5.52 -4.42
C PHE A 50 11.97 -6.70 -4.95
N ILE A 51 10.88 -7.04 -4.27
CA ILE A 51 9.95 -8.10 -4.66
C ILE A 51 8.59 -7.44 -4.84
N ILE A 52 8.19 -7.19 -6.09
CA ILE A 52 6.93 -6.55 -6.42
C ILE A 52 5.87 -7.64 -6.59
N VAL A 53 4.89 -7.70 -5.70
CA VAL A 53 3.77 -8.65 -5.77
C VAL A 53 2.57 -7.95 -6.39
N THR A 54 2.06 -8.50 -7.49
CA THR A 54 0.98 -7.87 -8.26
C THR A 54 0.13 -8.89 -8.99
N LYS A 55 -1.04 -8.44 -9.49
CA LYS A 55 -1.90 -9.28 -10.36
C LYS A 55 -1.20 -9.58 -11.69
N GLU A 56 -1.51 -10.73 -12.26
CA GLU A 56 -1.00 -11.11 -13.59
C GLU A 56 -1.38 -10.10 -14.69
N SER A 57 -2.57 -9.52 -14.61
CA SER A 57 -3.04 -8.49 -15.56
C SER A 57 -2.17 -7.23 -15.57
N TYR A 58 -1.43 -6.93 -14.49
CA TYR A 58 -0.57 -5.75 -14.40
C TYR A 58 0.89 -6.00 -14.79
N ARG A 59 1.21 -7.21 -15.23
CA ARG A 59 2.57 -7.62 -15.61
C ARG A 59 3.26 -6.62 -16.54
N ASN A 60 2.57 -6.20 -17.60
CA ASN A 60 3.18 -5.34 -18.63
C ASN A 60 3.47 -3.94 -18.09
N ILE A 61 2.56 -3.39 -17.29
CA ILE A 61 2.74 -2.07 -16.66
C ILE A 61 3.91 -2.10 -15.69
N VAL A 62 3.92 -3.07 -14.77
CA VAL A 62 5.01 -3.21 -13.79
C VAL A 62 6.35 -3.38 -14.50
N ASN A 63 6.44 -4.27 -15.48
CA ASN A 63 7.67 -4.47 -16.23
C ASN A 63 8.09 -3.20 -17.01
N GLY A 64 7.14 -2.44 -17.53
CA GLY A 64 7.39 -1.15 -18.20
C GLY A 64 7.98 -0.13 -17.24
N GLN A 65 7.36 0.07 -16.09
CA GLN A 65 7.80 1.04 -15.09
C GLN A 65 9.13 0.66 -14.44
N MET A 66 9.36 -0.63 -14.21
CA MET A 66 10.62 -1.12 -13.64
C MET A 66 11.79 -1.08 -14.59
N LYS A 67 11.60 -0.77 -15.89
CA LYS A 67 12.71 -0.50 -16.83
C LYS A 67 13.56 0.70 -16.38
N ALA A 68 12.99 1.67 -15.68
CA ALA A 68 13.75 2.78 -15.12
C ALA A 68 14.77 2.35 -14.04
N PHE A 69 14.65 1.13 -13.50
CA PHE A 69 15.46 0.60 -12.40
C PHE A 69 16.25 -0.64 -12.79
N GLN A 70 16.84 -0.68 -14.00
CA GLN A 70 17.52 -1.86 -14.52
C GLN A 70 18.74 -2.30 -13.70
N SER A 71 19.40 -1.36 -13.02
CA SER A 71 20.54 -1.62 -12.13
C SER A 71 20.14 -2.28 -10.81
N LEU A 72 18.87 -2.17 -10.41
CA LEU A 72 18.37 -2.76 -9.16
C LEU A 72 18.16 -4.26 -9.30
N LYS A 73 18.39 -4.96 -8.21
CA LYS A 73 17.94 -6.35 -8.06
C LYS A 73 16.44 -6.32 -7.73
N TYR A 74 15.62 -6.83 -8.63
CA TYR A 74 14.19 -6.96 -8.36
C TYR A 74 13.60 -8.23 -8.96
N ARG A 75 12.46 -8.62 -8.42
CA ARG A 75 11.62 -9.74 -8.86
C ARG A 75 10.17 -9.30 -8.92
N VAL A 76 9.45 -9.73 -9.95
CA VAL A 76 8.02 -9.52 -10.07
C VAL A 76 7.31 -10.84 -9.80
N VAL A 77 6.46 -10.86 -8.78
CA VAL A 77 5.64 -12.00 -8.38
C VAL A 77 4.22 -11.74 -8.89
N LEU A 78 3.76 -12.59 -9.78
CA LEU A 78 2.45 -12.48 -10.44
C LEU A 78 1.45 -13.43 -9.81
N GLU A 79 0.37 -12.87 -9.29
CA GLU A 79 -0.78 -13.58 -8.75
C GLU A 79 -1.82 -13.78 -9.86
N GLY A 80 -2.08 -15.04 -10.23
CA GLY A 80 -3.13 -15.40 -11.19
C GLY A 80 -4.53 -15.28 -10.61
N SER A 81 -4.66 -15.33 -9.28
CA SER A 81 -5.89 -15.09 -8.51
C SER A 81 -5.53 -14.45 -7.18
N PRO A 82 -5.64 -13.13 -7.03
CA PRO A 82 -5.31 -12.45 -5.78
C PRO A 82 -6.14 -12.98 -4.61
N LYS A 83 -5.48 -13.23 -3.49
CA LYS A 83 -6.07 -13.83 -2.28
C LYS A 83 -5.98 -12.90 -1.04
N GLY A 84 -5.66 -11.62 -1.27
CA GLY A 84 -5.46 -10.63 -0.21
C GLY A 84 -4.01 -10.49 0.23
N THR A 85 -3.76 -9.59 1.19
CA THR A 85 -2.41 -9.22 1.61
C THR A 85 -1.66 -10.38 2.26
N ALA A 86 -2.34 -11.31 2.94
CA ALA A 86 -1.71 -12.48 3.56
C ALA A 86 -0.98 -13.35 2.53
N ALA A 87 -1.66 -13.72 1.45
CA ALA A 87 -1.07 -14.52 0.38
C ALA A 87 0.09 -13.77 -0.30
N ALA A 88 -0.12 -12.49 -0.64
CA ALA A 88 0.87 -11.67 -1.30
C ALA A 88 2.17 -11.55 -0.47
N ILE A 89 2.04 -11.25 0.83
CA ILE A 89 3.16 -11.13 1.75
C ILE A 89 3.87 -12.48 1.93
N MET A 90 3.12 -13.55 2.14
CA MET A 90 3.70 -14.90 2.28
C MET A 90 4.43 -15.36 1.03
N LEU A 91 3.84 -15.18 -0.16
CA LEU A 91 4.47 -15.55 -1.43
C LEU A 91 5.71 -14.71 -1.71
N GLY A 92 5.67 -13.40 -1.43
CA GLY A 92 6.83 -12.50 -1.55
C GLY A 92 7.97 -12.90 -0.60
N SER A 93 7.65 -13.13 0.66
CA SER A 93 8.62 -13.48 1.71
C SER A 93 9.33 -14.82 1.47
N GLN A 94 8.73 -15.74 0.71
CA GLN A 94 9.37 -17.00 0.34
C GLN A 94 10.56 -16.87 -0.62
N PHE A 95 10.81 -15.67 -1.16
CA PHE A 95 12.02 -15.37 -1.94
C PHE A 95 13.14 -14.76 -1.08
N CYS A 96 12.96 -14.74 0.23
CA CYS A 96 13.92 -14.30 1.22
C CYS A 96 14.47 -15.50 1.99
N ASN A 97 15.73 -15.44 2.41
CA ASN A 97 16.28 -16.40 3.35
C ASN A 97 15.69 -16.14 4.75
N GLN A 98 15.62 -17.15 5.59
CA GLN A 98 14.97 -17.04 6.92
C GLN A 98 15.59 -15.95 7.81
N SER A 99 16.90 -15.71 7.72
CA SER A 99 17.62 -14.68 8.47
C SER A 99 17.50 -13.27 7.87
N GLU A 100 17.01 -13.14 6.62
CA GLU A 100 16.92 -11.84 5.96
C GLU A 100 15.77 -11.00 6.53
N LEU A 101 16.05 -9.72 6.71
CA LEU A 101 15.03 -8.74 7.03
C LEU A 101 14.18 -8.44 5.78
N VAL A 102 12.88 -8.43 5.97
CA VAL A 102 11.87 -8.13 4.97
C VAL A 102 11.10 -6.89 5.41
N PHE A 103 11.06 -5.91 4.54
CA PHE A 103 10.24 -4.72 4.72
C PHE A 103 9.08 -4.77 3.73
N VAL A 104 7.86 -4.91 4.22
CA VAL A 104 6.63 -4.90 3.44
C VAL A 104 6.10 -3.47 3.37
N VAL A 105 5.76 -3.02 2.18
CA VAL A 105 5.17 -1.70 1.91
C VAL A 105 4.08 -1.81 0.86
N THR A 106 3.12 -0.88 0.88
CA THR A 106 2.12 -0.74 -0.17
C THR A 106 2.62 0.20 -1.27
N ALA A 107 2.17 0.00 -2.50
CA ALA A 107 2.60 0.78 -3.66
C ALA A 107 1.79 2.07 -3.87
N ASP A 108 0.83 2.37 -3.01
CA ASP A 108 -0.17 3.43 -3.20
C ASP A 108 -0.17 4.51 -2.12
N ASN A 109 0.85 4.53 -1.26
CA ASN A 109 1.00 5.52 -0.20
C ASN A 109 1.96 6.65 -0.59
N LEU A 110 1.54 7.89 -0.35
CA LEU A 110 2.41 9.06 -0.35
C LEU A 110 3.03 9.20 1.03
N ILE A 111 4.35 9.29 1.08
CA ILE A 111 5.12 9.43 2.31
C ILE A 111 6.16 10.53 2.12
N GLU A 112 6.18 11.48 3.04
CA GLU A 112 7.08 12.63 3.04
C GLU A 112 7.66 12.83 4.44
N GLY A 113 8.90 13.31 4.49
CA GLY A 113 9.62 13.61 5.74
C GLY A 113 10.89 12.79 5.91
N GLN A 114 11.86 13.39 6.55
CA GLN A 114 13.16 12.76 6.85
C GLN A 114 13.02 11.66 7.92
N GLU A 115 11.99 11.75 8.74
CA GLU A 115 11.67 10.87 9.85
C GLU A 115 11.33 9.43 9.39
N TYR A 116 11.02 9.26 8.10
CA TYR A 116 10.82 7.93 7.49
C TYR A 116 12.04 7.03 7.68
N LYS A 117 13.24 7.62 7.57
CA LYS A 117 14.50 6.92 7.80
C LYS A 117 14.61 6.43 9.24
N ASP A 118 14.29 7.28 10.21
CA ASP A 118 14.45 6.97 11.63
C ASP A 118 13.49 5.87 12.07
N ALA A 119 12.25 5.92 11.57
CA ALA A 119 11.26 4.86 11.79
C ALA A 119 11.73 3.50 11.24
N ILE A 120 12.32 3.46 10.04
CA ILE A 120 12.88 2.23 9.47
C ILE A 120 14.06 1.72 10.30
N ILE A 121 14.96 2.60 10.75
CA ILE A 121 16.11 2.22 11.58
C ILE A 121 15.62 1.58 12.88
N ARG A 122 14.65 2.21 13.57
CA ARG A 122 14.09 1.68 14.81
C ARG A 122 13.38 0.33 14.59
N ALA A 123 12.53 0.24 13.57
CA ALA A 123 11.86 -1.01 13.22
C ALA A 123 12.85 -2.14 12.89
N LYS A 124 13.96 -1.81 12.22
CA LYS A 124 15.03 -2.76 11.91
C LYS A 124 15.73 -3.31 13.16
N GLU A 125 15.93 -2.49 14.19
CA GLU A 125 16.50 -2.92 15.47
C GLU A 125 15.60 -3.95 16.16
N LEU A 126 14.31 -3.64 16.27
CA LEU A 126 13.31 -4.53 16.88
C LEU A 126 13.16 -5.85 16.10
N ALA A 127 13.13 -5.77 14.77
CA ALA A 127 13.02 -6.96 13.91
C ALA A 127 14.27 -7.86 14.01
N LYS A 128 15.47 -7.30 14.21
CA LYS A 128 16.68 -8.08 14.47
C LYS A 128 16.61 -8.84 15.80
N GLN A 129 15.82 -8.38 16.75
CA GLN A 129 15.57 -9.05 18.02
C GLN A 129 14.52 -10.16 17.94
N GLY A 130 13.89 -10.34 16.76
CA GLY A 130 12.90 -11.40 16.50
C GLY A 130 11.46 -10.94 16.49
N SER A 131 11.21 -9.64 16.59
CA SER A 131 9.86 -9.10 16.57
C SER A 131 9.33 -8.94 15.16
N ILE A 132 8.01 -9.11 14.97
CA ILE A 132 7.29 -8.58 13.83
C ILE A 132 6.86 -7.15 14.19
N VAL A 133 7.24 -6.18 13.37
CA VAL A 133 7.09 -4.76 13.68
C VAL A 133 6.16 -4.10 12.67
N ALA A 134 5.12 -3.41 13.15
CA ALA A 134 4.29 -2.52 12.34
C ALA A 134 4.82 -1.09 12.40
N LEU A 135 4.62 -0.32 11.34
CA LEU A 135 4.72 1.14 11.39
C LEU A 135 3.32 1.71 11.62
N GLY A 136 3.14 2.42 12.74
CA GLY A 136 1.86 3.00 13.13
C GLY A 136 1.86 4.51 12.95
N VAL A 137 0.77 5.06 12.43
CA VAL A 137 0.61 6.50 12.18
C VAL A 137 -0.33 7.09 13.22
N LYS A 138 0.05 8.22 13.83
CA LYS A 138 -0.81 8.92 14.79
C LYS A 138 -2.10 9.38 14.09
N PRO A 139 -3.30 9.02 14.59
CA PRO A 139 -4.55 9.42 13.99
C PRO A 139 -4.75 10.93 14.06
N ALA A 140 -5.07 11.57 12.95
CA ALA A 140 -5.50 12.97 12.94
C ALA A 140 -7.02 13.12 13.18
N LYS A 141 -7.79 12.08 12.84
CA LYS A 141 -9.25 11.98 13.00
C LYS A 141 -9.68 10.52 13.04
N LYS A 142 -10.90 10.25 13.53
CA LYS A 142 -11.48 8.90 13.36
C LYS A 142 -11.64 8.58 11.88
N ASN A 143 -11.22 7.39 11.47
CA ASN A 143 -11.35 6.92 10.09
C ASN A 143 -11.61 5.41 10.06
N SER A 144 -12.82 5.01 9.66
CA SER A 144 -13.25 3.60 9.54
C SER A 144 -12.56 2.83 8.39
N ASN A 145 -11.89 3.56 7.48
CA ASN A 145 -11.19 2.94 6.37
C ASN A 145 -9.85 2.32 6.78
N PHE A 146 -9.32 2.66 7.96
CA PHE A 146 -8.05 2.16 8.46
C PHE A 146 -8.24 1.13 9.57
N GLY A 147 -7.31 0.20 9.68
CA GLY A 147 -7.12 -0.61 10.88
C GLY A 147 -6.38 0.18 11.95
N TYR A 148 -6.54 -0.24 13.20
CA TYR A 148 -5.95 0.42 14.36
C TYR A 148 -5.05 -0.56 15.14
N LEU A 149 -4.02 0.00 15.75
CA LEU A 149 -3.13 -0.65 16.69
C LEU A 149 -3.32 0.01 18.05
N LEU A 150 -3.82 -0.73 19.05
CA LEU A 150 -3.74 -0.31 20.44
C LEU A 150 -2.38 -0.72 20.98
N ARG A 151 -1.65 0.21 21.56
CA ARG A 151 -0.28 -0.01 22.03
C ARG A 151 -0.07 0.39 23.47
N ASP A 152 0.95 -0.20 24.07
CA ASP A 152 1.63 0.27 25.28
C ASP A 152 3.11 0.38 24.94
N GLU A 153 3.65 1.61 24.93
CA GLU A 153 4.96 1.95 24.39
C GLU A 153 5.14 1.38 22.96
N GLU A 154 6.05 0.46 22.76
CA GLU A 154 6.28 -0.23 21.48
C GLU A 154 5.58 -1.60 21.39
N ASN A 155 4.80 -2.00 22.39
CA ASN A 155 4.08 -3.28 22.36
C ASN A 155 2.69 -3.10 21.74
N VAL A 156 2.32 -3.93 20.78
CA VAL A 156 0.96 -3.99 20.28
C VAL A 156 0.13 -4.84 21.24
N LEU A 157 -0.80 -4.20 21.94
CA LEU A 157 -1.75 -4.88 22.83
C LEU A 157 -2.89 -5.52 22.06
N LYS A 158 -3.36 -4.83 21.02
CA LYS A 158 -4.46 -5.29 20.18
C LYS A 158 -4.32 -4.73 18.77
N PHE A 159 -4.49 -5.60 17.78
CA PHE A 159 -4.69 -5.22 16.38
C PHE A 159 -6.18 -5.23 16.09
N ILE A 160 -6.71 -4.17 15.47
CA ILE A 160 -8.13 -4.03 15.19
C ILE A 160 -8.28 -3.67 13.72
N GLU A 161 -8.73 -4.64 12.91
CA GLU A 161 -8.98 -4.41 11.49
C GLU A 161 -10.33 -3.70 11.31
N LYS A 162 -10.31 -2.55 10.65
CA LYS A 162 -11.45 -1.72 10.21
C LYS A 162 -12.69 -1.80 11.13
N ILE A 163 -12.80 -0.84 12.03
CA ILE A 163 -13.90 -0.75 12.97
C ILE A 163 -15.16 -0.25 12.24
N ARG A 164 -16.30 -0.87 12.51
CA ARG A 164 -17.58 -0.20 12.31
C ARG A 164 -17.68 0.88 13.38
N LEU A 165 -17.58 2.14 12.97
CA LEU A 165 -17.57 3.30 13.89
C LEU A 165 -18.84 3.43 14.74
N ASP A 166 -19.89 2.69 14.40
CA ASP A 166 -21.19 2.75 15.08
C ASP A 166 -21.21 1.96 16.40
N ASP A 167 -20.23 1.08 16.64
CA ASP A 167 -20.29 0.12 17.75
C ASP A 167 -19.46 0.50 18.99
N ASP A 168 -18.60 1.54 18.96
CA ASP A 168 -17.75 1.82 20.12
C ASP A 168 -17.42 3.32 20.28
N GLU A 169 -18.20 4.01 21.14
CA GLU A 169 -17.91 5.38 21.56
C GLU A 169 -16.61 5.50 22.37
N SER A 170 -16.06 4.37 22.86
CA SER A 170 -14.83 4.31 23.65
C SER A 170 -13.54 4.48 22.83
N PHE A 171 -13.62 4.47 21.48
CA PHE A 171 -12.51 4.83 20.63
C PHE A 171 -12.20 6.32 20.72
N GLY A 172 -11.52 6.69 21.79
CA GLY A 172 -10.97 8.03 21.98
C GLY A 172 -9.72 8.25 21.11
N TYR A 173 -9.38 9.52 20.87
CA TYR A 173 -8.07 9.96 20.35
C TYR A 173 -6.98 9.83 21.42
N ASP A 174 -7.05 8.77 22.25
CA ASP A 174 -6.06 8.52 23.27
C ASP A 174 -4.72 8.19 22.64
N ASP A 175 -3.63 8.60 23.28
CA ASP A 175 -2.24 8.39 22.80
C ASP A 175 -1.87 6.91 22.60
N GLY A 176 -2.75 5.98 22.99
CA GLY A 176 -2.58 4.53 22.80
C GLY A 176 -2.95 3.99 21.42
N PHE A 177 -3.64 4.74 20.55
CA PHE A 177 -4.08 4.25 19.26
C PHE A 177 -3.26 4.82 18.11
N LEU A 178 -2.87 3.94 17.17
CA LEU A 178 -2.22 4.31 15.92
C LEU A 178 -2.99 3.68 14.74
N TRP A 179 -3.05 4.38 13.60
CA TRP A 179 -3.48 3.75 12.35
C TRP A 179 -2.45 2.73 11.88
N ASN A 180 -2.91 1.59 11.38
CA ASN A 180 -2.08 0.66 10.65
C ASN A 180 -1.73 1.22 9.28
N SER A 181 -0.47 1.52 9.05
CA SER A 181 0.01 2.00 7.75
C SER A 181 0.10 0.94 6.66
N GLY A 182 -0.09 -0.34 7.01
CA GLY A 182 0.16 -1.47 6.10
C GLY A 182 1.65 -1.75 5.84
N MET A 183 2.55 -1.10 6.59
CA MET A 183 3.99 -1.33 6.50
C MET A 183 4.47 -2.19 7.66
N PHE A 184 5.22 -3.25 7.34
CA PHE A 184 5.69 -4.22 8.32
C PHE A 184 7.16 -4.58 8.10
N LEU A 185 7.92 -4.77 9.19
CA LEU A 185 9.31 -5.17 9.14
C LEU A 185 9.56 -6.36 10.07
N TYR A 186 10.19 -7.41 9.56
CA TYR A 186 10.44 -8.66 10.27
C TYR A 186 11.57 -9.46 9.63
N ARG A 187 12.10 -10.49 10.30
CA ARG A 187 12.90 -11.52 9.63
C ARG A 187 11.94 -12.51 8.94
N ALA A 188 12.27 -12.91 7.73
CA ALA A 188 11.43 -13.84 6.96
C ALA A 188 11.08 -15.11 7.75
N GLY A 189 12.02 -15.63 8.54
CA GLY A 189 11.80 -16.80 9.40
C GLY A 189 10.76 -16.56 10.49
N ASP A 190 10.72 -15.37 11.07
CA ASP A 190 9.77 -15.04 12.15
C ASP A 190 8.34 -15.01 11.61
N LEU A 191 8.10 -14.41 10.45
CA LEU A 191 6.79 -14.46 9.80
C LEU A 191 6.39 -15.89 9.41
N ILE A 192 7.33 -16.67 8.85
CA ILE A 192 7.07 -18.07 8.46
C ILE A 192 6.70 -18.91 9.68
N ASN A 193 7.38 -18.73 10.80
CA ASN A 193 7.08 -19.44 12.04
C ASN A 193 5.74 -19.00 12.63
N ALA A 194 5.44 -17.70 12.64
CA ALA A 194 4.12 -17.18 13.04
C ALA A 194 3.00 -17.76 12.17
N ALA A 195 3.17 -17.75 10.85
CA ALA A 195 2.17 -18.31 9.92
C ALA A 195 1.97 -19.82 10.15
N ARG A 196 3.05 -20.58 10.38
CA ARG A 196 2.96 -22.02 10.68
C ARG A 196 2.18 -22.29 11.95
N ALA A 197 2.37 -21.48 12.99
CA ALA A 197 1.73 -21.66 14.27
C ALA A 197 0.26 -21.21 14.29
N ILE A 198 -0.03 -20.07 13.63
CA ILE A 198 -1.34 -19.40 13.73
C ILE A 198 -2.29 -19.77 12.60
N CYS A 199 -1.77 -19.91 11.38
CA CYS A 199 -2.56 -20.23 10.17
C CYS A 199 -1.81 -21.27 9.30
N PRO A 200 -1.73 -22.54 9.76
CA PRO A 200 -0.99 -23.61 9.05
C PRO A 200 -1.44 -23.80 7.60
N GLU A 201 -2.73 -23.63 7.33
CA GLU A 201 -3.29 -23.73 5.98
C GLU A 201 -2.66 -22.71 5.02
N LEU A 202 -2.54 -21.45 5.44
CA LEU A 202 -1.86 -20.40 4.65
C LEU A 202 -0.39 -20.75 4.41
N TYR A 203 0.31 -21.18 5.45
CA TYR A 203 1.72 -21.56 5.35
C TYR A 203 1.93 -22.72 4.37
N ASP A 204 1.18 -23.83 4.54
CA ASP A 204 1.36 -25.03 3.72
C ASP A 204 0.97 -24.80 2.26
N THR A 205 -0.16 -24.14 2.01
CA THR A 205 -0.61 -23.84 0.64
C THR A 205 0.34 -22.90 -0.09
N CYS A 206 0.82 -21.85 0.56
CA CYS A 206 1.84 -20.96 -0.03
C CYS A 206 3.17 -21.70 -0.28
N ARG A 207 3.60 -22.55 0.63
CA ARG A 207 4.81 -23.39 0.46
C ARG A 207 4.67 -24.35 -0.71
N MET A 208 3.52 -25.00 -0.83
CA MET A 208 3.25 -25.90 -1.98
C MET A 208 3.16 -25.14 -3.29
N ALA A 209 2.55 -23.95 -3.29
CA ALA A 209 2.49 -23.09 -4.45
C ALA A 209 3.90 -22.73 -4.94
N LYS A 210 4.79 -22.34 -4.02
CA LYS A 210 6.19 -21.99 -4.34
C LYS A 210 6.95 -23.15 -5.00
N ARG A 211 6.72 -24.39 -4.59
CA ARG A 211 7.37 -25.58 -5.18
C ARG A 211 6.93 -25.87 -6.62
N LYS A 212 5.76 -25.37 -7.02
CA LYS A 212 5.17 -25.61 -8.35
C LYS A 212 5.52 -24.53 -9.38
N VAL A 213 6.31 -23.51 -9.00
CA VAL A 213 6.66 -22.41 -9.89
C VAL A 213 8.15 -22.27 -10.07
N ALA A 214 8.54 -21.91 -11.28
CA ALA A 214 9.91 -21.54 -11.62
C ALA A 214 9.98 -20.05 -11.95
N ALA A 215 11.12 -19.44 -11.65
CA ALA A 215 11.40 -18.07 -12.07
C ALA A 215 11.88 -18.09 -13.52
N ILE A 216 11.29 -17.24 -14.35
CA ILE A 216 11.76 -16.95 -15.69
C ILE A 216 12.33 -15.53 -15.68
N ARG A 217 13.65 -15.40 -15.74
CA ARG A 217 14.35 -14.12 -15.56
C ARG A 217 13.95 -13.50 -14.20
N ARG A 218 13.34 -12.31 -14.21
CA ARG A 218 12.91 -11.57 -13.02
C ARG A 218 11.46 -11.83 -12.62
N THR A 219 10.73 -12.69 -13.33
CA THR A 219 9.29 -12.91 -13.14
C THR A 219 9.00 -14.31 -12.62
N VAL A 220 8.14 -14.38 -11.60
CA VAL A 220 7.58 -15.62 -11.08
C VAL A 220 6.05 -15.53 -11.20
N ARG A 221 5.45 -16.56 -11.78
CA ARG A 221 4.00 -16.59 -12.02
C ARG A 221 3.36 -17.69 -11.19
N PHE A 222 2.47 -17.31 -10.30
CA PHE A 222 1.56 -18.20 -9.60
C PHE A 222 0.23 -18.24 -10.34
N SER A 223 -0.01 -19.30 -11.11
CA SER A 223 -1.25 -19.43 -11.88
C SER A 223 -2.48 -19.55 -10.97
N GLN A 224 -3.66 -19.26 -11.49
CA GLN A 224 -4.92 -19.40 -10.77
C GLN A 224 -5.08 -20.80 -10.16
N LYS A 225 -4.71 -21.85 -10.92
CA LYS A 225 -4.75 -23.25 -10.45
C LYS A 225 -3.87 -23.48 -9.22
N VAL A 226 -2.67 -22.87 -9.20
CA VAL A 226 -1.70 -23.02 -8.09
C VAL A 226 -2.17 -22.25 -6.85
N MET A 227 -2.87 -21.13 -7.04
CA MET A 227 -3.36 -20.29 -5.95
C MET A 227 -4.74 -20.69 -5.42
N LYS A 228 -5.40 -21.69 -6.04
CA LYS A 228 -6.79 -22.05 -5.73
C LYS A 228 -7.04 -22.28 -4.25
N ASP A 229 -6.16 -23.03 -3.63
CA ASP A 229 -6.30 -23.52 -2.26
C ASP A 229 -5.70 -22.57 -1.20
N ILE A 230 -5.10 -21.43 -1.62
CA ILE A 230 -4.58 -20.45 -0.68
C ILE A 230 -5.76 -19.71 -0.02
N PRO A 231 -5.81 -19.64 1.33
CA PRO A 231 -6.83 -18.90 2.05
C PRO A 231 -6.89 -17.44 1.63
N GLN A 232 -8.09 -16.89 1.52
CA GLN A 232 -8.31 -15.48 1.22
C GLN A 232 -8.39 -14.66 2.51
N GLY A 233 -7.64 -13.57 2.59
CA GLY A 233 -7.70 -12.64 3.71
C GLY A 233 -6.52 -11.67 3.79
N SER A 234 -6.65 -10.72 4.70
CA SER A 234 -5.56 -9.83 5.06
C SER A 234 -4.57 -10.53 6.00
N ILE A 235 -3.32 -10.11 6.00
CA ILE A 235 -2.29 -10.65 6.91
C ILE A 235 -2.62 -10.30 8.36
N GLU A 236 -3.21 -9.16 8.56
CA GLU A 236 -3.69 -8.67 9.83
C GLU A 236 -4.66 -9.69 10.44
N ARG A 237 -5.75 -9.97 9.75
CA ARG A 237 -6.81 -10.87 10.22
C ARG A 237 -6.35 -12.32 10.37
N LEU A 238 -5.54 -12.82 9.43
CA LEU A 238 -5.14 -14.23 9.44
C LEU A 238 -4.03 -14.52 10.45
N ILE A 239 -3.14 -13.53 10.72
CA ILE A 239 -1.95 -13.72 11.55
C ILE A 239 -1.83 -12.67 12.66
N PHE A 240 -1.76 -11.37 12.33
CA PHE A 240 -1.29 -10.34 13.27
C PHE A 240 -2.25 -10.09 14.43
N GLU A 241 -3.56 -10.15 14.24
CA GLU A 241 -4.55 -10.07 15.33
C GLU A 241 -4.40 -11.16 16.40
N LYS A 242 -3.78 -12.30 16.02
CA LYS A 242 -3.58 -13.45 16.90
C LYS A 242 -2.15 -13.53 17.44
N LEU A 243 -1.28 -12.62 17.03
CA LEU A 243 0.12 -12.60 17.42
C LEU A 243 0.26 -11.86 18.76
N LYS A 244 0.95 -12.48 19.75
CA LYS A 244 1.06 -11.92 21.11
C LYS A 244 2.20 -10.91 21.26
N ASP A 245 3.26 -11.05 20.45
CA ASP A 245 4.54 -10.32 20.64
C ASP A 245 4.86 -9.41 19.44
N MET A 246 3.84 -8.74 18.93
CA MET A 246 4.03 -7.76 17.86
C MET A 246 4.49 -6.42 18.44
N LYS A 247 5.39 -5.75 17.75
CA LYS A 247 5.85 -4.40 18.10
C LYS A 247 5.32 -3.37 17.12
N VAL A 248 5.29 -2.13 17.56
CA VAL A 248 4.94 -0.99 16.70
C VAL A 248 5.96 0.13 16.90
N VAL A 249 6.33 0.77 15.81
CA VAL A 249 7.06 2.03 15.80
C VAL A 249 6.09 3.12 15.38
N GLU A 250 5.86 4.08 16.27
CA GLU A 250 5.10 5.28 15.94
C GLU A 250 5.86 6.09 14.89
N THR A 251 5.13 6.53 13.85
CA THR A 251 5.71 7.32 12.77
C THR A 251 5.25 8.77 12.89
N VAL A 252 6.21 9.68 12.75
CA VAL A 252 5.98 11.14 12.76
C VAL A 252 6.13 11.75 11.37
N PHE A 253 6.46 10.95 10.36
CA PHE A 253 6.48 11.39 8.96
C PHE A 253 5.06 11.57 8.41
N ARG A 254 4.92 12.43 7.43
CA ARG A 254 3.63 12.62 6.74
C ARG A 254 3.31 11.38 5.92
N TRP A 255 2.21 10.73 6.27
CA TRP A 255 1.69 9.55 5.57
C TRP A 255 0.29 9.83 5.04
N LYS A 256 0.04 9.46 3.80
CA LYS A 256 -1.26 9.58 3.16
C LYS A 256 -1.52 8.34 2.29
N ASP A 257 -2.54 7.58 2.63
CA ASP A 257 -3.12 6.61 1.71
C ASP A 257 -3.93 7.39 0.67
N VAL A 258 -3.61 7.20 -0.61
CA VAL A 258 -4.35 7.85 -1.70
C VAL A 258 -5.67 7.10 -1.90
N GLY A 259 -6.63 7.40 -1.05
CA GLY A 259 -7.92 6.71 -0.96
C GLY A 259 -8.96 7.19 -1.98
N ASN A 260 -8.91 8.47 -2.37
CA ASN A 260 -9.82 9.09 -3.33
C ASN A 260 -9.15 10.27 -4.05
N VAL A 261 -9.87 10.90 -4.98
CA VAL A 261 -9.33 12.01 -5.80
C VAL A 261 -9.01 13.27 -4.99
N CYS A 262 -9.69 13.50 -3.87
CA CYS A 262 -9.40 14.64 -2.97
C CYS A 262 -8.08 14.45 -2.20
N ASP A 263 -7.50 13.25 -2.24
CA ASP A 263 -6.18 12.99 -1.69
C ASP A 263 -5.03 13.43 -2.60
N LEU A 264 -5.33 13.74 -3.85
CA LEU A 264 -4.37 14.29 -4.79
C LEU A 264 -4.21 15.80 -4.58
N ASP A 265 -3.08 16.34 -5.02
CA ASP A 265 -2.87 17.78 -5.15
C ASP A 265 -3.35 18.23 -6.54
N GLU A 266 -4.01 19.39 -6.63
CA GLU A 266 -4.36 20.00 -7.92
C GLU A 266 -3.12 20.22 -8.81
N ASN A 267 -1.97 20.44 -8.21
CA ASN A 267 -0.69 20.59 -8.90
C ASN A 267 0.02 19.25 -9.16
N SER A 268 -0.69 18.13 -8.96
CA SER A 268 -0.13 16.82 -9.29
C SER A 268 0.14 16.68 -10.78
N SER A 269 1.05 15.78 -11.15
CA SER A 269 1.42 15.51 -12.56
C SER A 269 0.24 15.00 -13.43
N VAL A 270 -0.91 14.70 -12.81
CA VAL A 270 -2.13 14.30 -13.52
C VAL A 270 -3.05 15.48 -13.85
N SER A 271 -2.71 16.70 -13.44
CA SER A 271 -3.52 17.90 -13.70
C SER A 271 -2.83 18.85 -14.66
N HIS A 272 -3.55 19.30 -15.67
CA HIS A 272 -3.16 20.39 -16.55
C HIS A 272 -3.78 21.69 -16.02
N SER A 273 -3.20 22.24 -14.94
CA SER A 273 -3.75 23.39 -14.22
C SER A 273 -3.88 24.67 -15.09
N GLU A 274 -3.10 24.79 -16.14
CA GLU A 274 -3.17 25.88 -17.12
C GLU A 274 -4.48 25.90 -17.94
N ASN A 275 -5.17 24.76 -18.02
CA ASN A 275 -6.47 24.62 -18.69
C ASN A 275 -7.62 24.58 -17.68
N VAL A 276 -7.49 25.29 -16.56
CA VAL A 276 -8.52 25.39 -15.50
C VAL A 276 -8.77 26.84 -15.16
N LEU A 277 -10.02 27.28 -15.22
CA LEU A 277 -10.45 28.60 -14.76
C LEU A 277 -11.49 28.43 -13.64
N LYS A 278 -11.24 29.03 -12.50
CA LYS A 278 -12.18 29.08 -11.36
C LYS A 278 -12.64 30.52 -11.18
N ASN A 279 -13.95 30.75 -11.17
CA ASN A 279 -14.56 32.06 -11.00
C ASN A 279 -15.58 32.00 -9.87
N HIS A 280 -15.44 32.83 -8.84
CA HIS A 280 -16.28 32.87 -7.64
C HIS A 280 -16.48 31.46 -7.02
N CYS A 281 -15.39 30.69 -6.88
CA CYS A 281 -15.43 29.35 -6.33
C CYS A 281 -14.81 29.31 -4.93
N GLU A 282 -15.42 28.57 -4.02
CA GLU A 282 -14.92 28.36 -2.66
C GLU A 282 -14.68 26.85 -2.44
N ASP A 283 -13.47 26.48 -1.99
CA ASP A 283 -13.07 25.08 -1.77
C ASP A 283 -13.37 24.12 -2.93
N VAL A 284 -13.13 24.56 -4.16
CA VAL A 284 -13.33 23.75 -5.38
C VAL A 284 -12.00 23.18 -5.85
N MET A 285 -11.93 21.86 -5.94
CA MET A 285 -10.80 21.13 -6.51
C MET A 285 -11.10 20.75 -7.96
N VAL A 286 -10.20 21.09 -8.88
CA VAL A 286 -10.33 20.70 -10.30
C VAL A 286 -9.07 19.97 -10.74
N ILE A 287 -9.23 18.72 -11.17
CA ILE A 287 -8.17 17.94 -11.81
C ILE A 287 -8.56 17.77 -13.27
N ASN A 288 -7.85 18.44 -14.16
CA ASN A 288 -8.05 18.33 -15.60
C ASN A 288 -6.88 17.56 -16.21
N SER A 289 -7.11 16.33 -16.62
CA SER A 289 -6.11 15.49 -17.29
C SER A 289 -6.33 15.37 -18.81
N ALA A 290 -7.29 16.12 -19.35
CA ALA A 290 -7.53 16.18 -20.79
C ALA A 290 -6.69 17.30 -21.44
N ASP A 291 -5.86 16.95 -22.42
CA ASP A 291 -4.86 17.86 -23.01
C ASP A 291 -5.47 19.10 -23.71
N ARG A 292 -6.66 18.99 -24.27
CA ARG A 292 -7.26 20.00 -25.15
C ARG A 292 -8.59 20.55 -24.66
N GLN A 293 -8.93 20.31 -23.40
CA GLN A 293 -10.20 20.76 -22.82
C GLN A 293 -9.92 21.81 -21.75
N LEU A 294 -10.62 22.93 -21.84
CA LEU A 294 -10.68 23.93 -20.79
C LEU A 294 -11.83 23.59 -19.84
N VAL A 295 -11.54 23.51 -18.56
CA VAL A 295 -12.55 23.37 -17.51
C VAL A 295 -12.75 24.72 -16.85
N VAL A 296 -13.99 25.21 -16.89
CA VAL A 296 -14.40 26.45 -16.22
C VAL A 296 -15.41 26.11 -15.15
N THR A 297 -15.14 26.55 -13.93
CA THR A 297 -16.08 26.45 -12.81
C THR A 297 -16.48 27.84 -12.34
N ASN A 298 -17.77 28.06 -12.09
CA ASN A 298 -18.31 29.37 -11.74
C ASN A 298 -19.38 29.24 -10.67
N ASP A 299 -19.28 30.06 -9.61
CA ASP A 299 -20.27 30.17 -8.52
C ASP A 299 -20.62 28.83 -7.86
N ILE A 300 -19.60 27.98 -7.59
CA ILE A 300 -19.77 26.68 -6.90
C ILE A 300 -18.82 26.57 -5.70
N GLN A 301 -19.21 25.72 -4.74
CA GLN A 301 -18.43 25.49 -3.51
C GLN A 301 -18.40 24.01 -3.11
N ASP A 302 -17.39 23.59 -2.36
CA ASP A 302 -17.21 22.24 -1.76
C ASP A 302 -17.31 21.10 -2.77
N VAL A 303 -16.80 21.33 -4.01
CA VAL A 303 -16.91 20.40 -5.13
C VAL A 303 -15.55 19.93 -5.62
N VAL A 304 -15.47 18.66 -6.00
CA VAL A 304 -14.38 18.13 -6.83
C VAL A 304 -14.86 17.91 -8.26
N VAL A 305 -14.06 18.37 -9.19
CA VAL A 305 -14.26 18.14 -10.64
C VAL A 305 -13.05 17.40 -11.17
N VAL A 306 -13.27 16.26 -11.81
CA VAL A 306 -12.22 15.51 -12.50
C VAL A 306 -12.61 15.36 -13.95
N ASN A 307 -11.79 15.90 -14.84
CA ASN A 307 -11.96 15.81 -16.27
C ASN A 307 -10.86 14.96 -16.90
N THR A 308 -11.26 13.98 -17.69
CA THR A 308 -10.37 13.11 -18.48
C THR A 308 -10.82 13.13 -19.93
N GLU A 309 -10.04 12.54 -20.85
CA GLU A 309 -10.39 12.49 -22.27
C GLU A 309 -11.77 11.87 -22.56
N ASP A 310 -12.23 10.95 -21.70
CA ASP A 310 -13.43 10.14 -21.93
C ASP A 310 -14.50 10.26 -20.83
N ALA A 311 -14.23 11.02 -19.76
CA ALA A 311 -15.18 11.15 -18.64
C ALA A 311 -15.02 12.46 -17.88
N VAL A 312 -16.15 13.00 -17.41
CA VAL A 312 -16.20 14.09 -16.44
C VAL A 312 -16.88 13.57 -15.17
N TYR A 313 -16.24 13.77 -14.03
CA TYR A 313 -16.77 13.44 -12.72
C TYR A 313 -16.90 14.70 -11.88
N VAL A 314 -18.09 14.92 -11.31
CA VAL A 314 -18.38 16.04 -10.40
C VAL A 314 -19.05 15.47 -9.15
N SER A 315 -18.53 15.81 -7.98
CA SER A 315 -19.08 15.39 -6.70
C SER A 315 -18.87 16.45 -5.63
N SER A 316 -19.71 16.46 -4.59
CA SER A 316 -19.32 17.17 -3.36
C SER A 316 -18.13 16.47 -2.71
N LYS A 317 -17.20 17.22 -2.11
CA LYS A 317 -16.02 16.66 -1.43
C LYS A 317 -16.37 15.71 -0.29
N GLU A 318 -17.51 15.90 0.36
CA GLU A 318 -17.99 15.05 1.45
C GLU A 318 -18.34 13.61 0.99
N ARG A 319 -18.64 13.42 -0.30
CA ARG A 319 -19.14 12.15 -0.84
C ARG A 319 -18.12 11.39 -1.72
N VAL A 320 -16.88 11.85 -1.74
CA VAL A 320 -15.80 11.26 -2.55
C VAL A 320 -15.05 10.16 -1.80
#